data_a7e6ace5df9596ae8662a91fd794b79f
#
_entry.id   a7e6ace5df9596ae8662a91fd794b79f
#
_cell.length_a   1.000
_cell.length_b   1.000
_cell.length_c   1.000
_cell.angle_alpha   90.00
_cell.angle_beta   90.00
_cell.angle_gamma   90.00
#
_symmetry.space_group_name_H-M   'P 1'
#
loop_
_entity.id
_entity.type
_entity.pdbx_description
1 polymer ?
#
loop_
_entity_poly.entity_id
_entity_poly.type
_entity_poly.pdbx_seq_one_letter_code
_entity_poly.pdbx_strand_id
1 'polypeptide(L)'
;MDRVLKTMKKNSREQIRISSTDFHGRQVISIRVFYPGPNGEWLPGKQGLAFTSDKMPLFLDALQETAKLLDEGEDEATGGRF
;
A
#
# COMPACT_ATOMS: atom_id res chain seq x y z
N MET A 1 13.30 6.31 -11.73
CA MET A 1 13.66 4.96 -11.42
C MET A 1 12.92 4.44 -10.21
N ASP A 2 12.32 3.29 -10.31
CA ASP A 2 11.52 2.76 -9.22
C ASP A 2 12.38 2.04 -8.20
N ARG A 3 12.03 2.18 -6.96
CA ARG A 3 12.73 1.48 -5.91
C ARG A 3 11.71 0.95 -4.92
N VAL A 4 11.69 -0.36 -4.73
CA VAL A 4 10.79 -0.98 -3.77
C VAL A 4 11.35 -0.76 -2.37
N LEU A 5 10.56 -0.13 -1.53
CA LEU A 5 10.98 0.18 -0.17
C LEU A 5 10.47 -0.85 0.83
N LYS A 6 9.29 -1.40 0.59
CA LYS A 6 8.71 -2.33 1.53
C LYS A 6 7.73 -3.24 0.81
N THR A 7 7.67 -4.47 1.26
CA THR A 7 6.74 -5.45 0.72
C THR A 7 6.02 -6.11 1.88
N MET A 8 4.70 -6.23 1.75
CA MET A 8 3.90 -6.87 2.77
C MET A 8 3.01 -7.92 2.13
N LYS A 9 2.74 -8.97 2.86
CA LYS A 9 1.84 -9.98 2.36
C LYS A 9 0.41 -9.49 2.54
N LYS A 10 -0.38 -9.51 1.49
CA LYS A 10 -1.77 -9.12 1.59
C LYS A 10 -2.62 -10.37 1.89
N ASN A 11 -2.34 -11.45 1.22
CA ASN A 11 -3.02 -12.72 1.46
C ASN A 11 -2.11 -13.82 0.90
N SER A 12 -2.60 -15.03 0.76
CA SER A 12 -1.76 -16.13 0.34
C SER A 12 -1.23 -16.00 -1.08
N ARG A 13 -1.85 -15.14 -1.90
CA ARG A 13 -1.44 -15.02 -3.29
C ARG A 13 -0.95 -13.65 -3.69
N GLU A 14 -1.25 -12.64 -2.92
CA GLU A 14 -0.94 -11.27 -3.31
C GLU A 14 -0.07 -10.58 -2.28
N GLN A 15 0.67 -9.60 -2.74
CA GLN A 15 1.46 -8.80 -1.83
C GLN A 15 1.27 -7.33 -2.15
N ILE A 16 1.54 -6.48 -1.18
CA ILE A 16 1.47 -5.05 -1.36
C ILE A 16 2.89 -4.54 -1.36
N ARG A 17 3.24 -3.74 -2.36
CA ARG A 17 4.56 -3.14 -2.44
C ARG A 17 4.47 -1.64 -2.34
N ILE A 18 5.35 -1.08 -1.53
CA ILE A 18 5.50 0.35 -1.39
C ILE A 18 6.79 0.72 -2.09
N SER A 19 6.68 1.56 -3.09
CA SER A 19 7.81 1.93 -3.91
C SER A 19 7.95 3.44 -4.02
N SER A 20 9.11 3.87 -4.41
CA SER A 20 9.40 5.26 -4.63
C SER A 20 9.91 5.42 -6.05
N THR A 21 9.48 6.48 -6.72
CA THR A 21 9.91 6.74 -8.07
C THR A 21 10.09 8.24 -8.25
N ASP A 22 11.06 8.63 -9.07
CA ASP A 22 11.24 10.03 -9.39
C ASP A 22 10.44 10.32 -10.64
N PHE A 23 9.61 11.33 -10.58
CA PHE A 23 8.78 11.68 -11.72
C PHE A 23 8.86 13.18 -11.90
N HIS A 24 9.55 13.63 -12.93
CA HIS A 24 9.72 15.05 -13.23
C HIS A 24 10.25 15.81 -12.01
N GLY A 25 11.25 15.26 -11.37
CA GLY A 25 11.88 15.92 -10.23
C GLY A 25 11.10 15.79 -8.93
N ARG A 26 10.01 15.05 -8.94
CA ARG A 26 9.23 14.85 -7.74
C ARG A 26 9.30 13.41 -7.31
N GLN A 27 9.36 13.19 -6.03
CA GLN A 27 9.35 11.84 -5.51
C GLN A 27 7.92 11.39 -5.32
N VAL A 28 7.56 10.29 -5.95
CA VAL A 28 6.21 9.75 -5.88
C VAL A 28 6.26 8.42 -5.15
N ILE A 29 5.34 8.25 -4.22
CA ILE A 29 5.21 7.00 -3.48
C ILE A 29 4.04 6.24 -4.07
N SER A 30 4.27 4.96 -4.33
CA SER A 30 3.24 4.09 -4.89
C SER A 30 2.98 2.95 -3.92
N ILE A 31 1.72 2.67 -3.66
CA ILE A 31 1.32 1.52 -2.85
C ILE A 31 0.43 0.70 -3.75
N ARG A 32 0.89 -0.50 -4.11
CA ARG A 32 0.20 -1.27 -5.13
C ARG A 32 0.20 -2.75 -4.80
N VAL A 33 -0.89 -3.39 -5.17
CA VAL A 33 -1.03 -4.83 -5.00
C VAL A 33 -0.35 -5.52 -6.18
N PHE A 34 0.46 -6.54 -5.89
CA PHE A 34 1.12 -7.34 -6.92
C PHE A 34 0.61 -8.76 -6.83
N TYR A 35 0.55 -9.44 -7.94
CA TYR A 35 0.08 -10.81 -8.00
C TYR A 35 1.10 -11.66 -8.76
N PRO A 36 1.09 -12.98 -8.56
CA PRO A 36 2.06 -13.84 -9.22
C PRO A 36 1.73 -14.02 -10.69
N GLY A 37 2.71 -13.83 -11.53
CA GLY A 37 2.54 -14.03 -12.95
C GLY A 37 2.82 -15.46 -13.35
N PRO A 38 2.61 -15.79 -14.61
CA PRO A 38 2.75 -17.16 -15.09
C PRO A 38 4.18 -17.69 -15.06
N ASN A 39 5.16 -16.82 -15.09
CA ASN A 39 6.54 -17.26 -15.08
C ASN A 39 7.22 -17.10 -13.74
N GLY A 40 6.45 -16.96 -12.69
CA GLY A 40 7.02 -16.82 -11.37
C GLY A 40 7.37 -15.42 -10.96
N GLU A 41 7.18 -14.44 -11.83
CA GLU A 41 7.47 -13.07 -11.48
C GLU A 41 6.23 -12.43 -10.87
N TRP A 42 6.44 -11.36 -10.12
CA TRP A 42 5.34 -10.62 -9.54
C TRP A 42 4.95 -9.51 -10.49
N LEU A 43 3.67 -9.40 -10.78
CA LEU A 43 3.16 -8.39 -11.70
C LEU A 43 2.29 -7.38 -10.98
N PRO A 44 2.32 -6.11 -11.40
CA PRO A 44 1.52 -5.10 -10.75
C PRO A 44 0.05 -5.24 -11.10
N GLY A 45 -0.78 -5.19 -10.08
CA GLY A 45 -2.22 -5.23 -10.29
C GLY A 45 -2.79 -3.85 -10.49
N LYS A 46 -4.09 -3.79 -10.62
CA LYS A 46 -4.76 -2.51 -10.81
C LYS A 46 -5.04 -1.80 -9.50
N GLN A 47 -5.04 -2.52 -8.42
CA GLN A 47 -5.34 -1.92 -7.13
C GLN A 47 -4.13 -1.20 -6.59
N GLY A 48 -4.31 0.04 -6.25
CA GLY A 48 -3.22 0.80 -5.70
C GLY A 48 -3.46 2.28 -5.82
N LEU A 49 -2.54 3.04 -5.28
CA LEU A 49 -2.62 4.49 -5.35
C LEU A 49 -1.21 5.05 -5.33
N ALA A 50 -1.09 6.29 -5.73
CA ALA A 50 0.19 6.95 -5.75
C ALA A 50 0.01 8.39 -5.31
N PHE A 51 1.03 8.94 -4.66
CA PHE A 51 0.98 10.32 -4.22
C PHE A 51 2.40 10.84 -4.09
N THR A 52 2.54 12.15 -4.08
CA THR A 52 3.87 12.73 -3.90
C THR A 52 4.28 12.57 -2.43
N SER A 53 5.56 12.43 -2.20
CA SER A 53 6.07 12.08 -0.88
C SER A 53 5.74 13.10 0.20
N ASP A 54 5.46 14.33 -0.18
CA ASP A 54 5.10 15.35 0.80
C ASP A 54 3.75 15.05 1.48
N LYS A 55 2.98 14.13 0.93
CA LYS A 55 1.71 13.76 1.53
C LYS A 55 1.83 12.58 2.48
N MET A 56 3.03 12.05 2.63
CA MET A 56 3.23 10.90 3.50
C MET A 56 2.76 11.15 4.94
N PRO A 57 3.04 12.31 5.55
CA PRO A 57 2.56 12.52 6.91
C PRO A 57 1.05 12.47 7.04
N LEU A 58 0.34 12.92 6.01
CA LEU A 58 -1.12 12.88 6.03
C LEU A 58 -1.62 11.44 6.03
N PHE A 59 -0.99 10.59 5.22
CA PHE A 59 -1.37 9.19 5.17
C PHE A 59 -1.04 8.47 6.48
N LEU A 60 0.11 8.78 7.06
CA LEU A 60 0.47 8.17 8.33
C LEU A 60 -0.52 8.54 9.42
N ASP A 61 -0.86 9.81 9.50
CA ASP A 61 -1.83 10.25 10.50
C ASP A 61 -3.17 9.59 10.29
N ALA A 62 -3.62 9.51 9.06
CA ALA A 62 -4.90 8.90 8.76
C ALA A 62 -4.91 7.42 9.12
N LEU A 63 -3.83 6.72 8.81
CA LEU A 63 -3.75 5.31 9.14
C LEU A 63 -3.69 5.07 10.64
N GLN A 64 -2.96 5.90 11.35
CA GLN A 64 -2.87 5.77 12.80
C GLN A 64 -4.22 6.05 13.43
N GLU A 65 -4.92 7.06 12.94
CA GLU A 65 -6.23 7.39 13.45
C GLU A 65 -7.20 6.25 13.14
N THR A 66 -7.11 5.68 11.96
CA THR A 66 -7.95 4.55 11.59
C THR A 66 -7.71 3.36 12.50
N ALA A 67 -6.45 3.08 12.79
CA ALA A 67 -6.12 1.97 13.66
C ALA A 67 -6.71 2.17 15.05
N LYS A 68 -6.67 3.39 15.53
CA LYS A 68 -7.22 3.71 16.83
C LYS A 68 -8.72 3.54 16.84
N LEU A 69 -9.38 4.01 15.80
CA LEU A 69 -10.84 3.88 15.72
C LEU A 69 -11.27 2.42 15.64
N LEU A 70 -10.53 1.61 14.91
CA LEU A 70 -10.83 0.20 14.83
C LEU A 70 -10.67 -0.48 16.18
N ASP A 71 -9.64 -0.08 16.92
CA ASP A 71 -9.41 -0.66 18.21
C ASP A 71 -10.52 -0.33 19.18
N GLU A 72 -11.09 0.86 19.09
CA GLU A 72 -12.15 1.28 19.98
C GLU A 72 -13.48 0.65 19.63
N GLY A 73 -13.79 0.62 18.38
CA GLY A 73 -15.09 0.13 18.03
C GLY A 73 -15.08 -1.26 17.61
N GLU A 74 -14.07 -1.90 17.87
CA GLU A 74 -13.94 -3.05 17.44
C GLU A 74 -14.88 -3.89 17.17
N ASP A 75 -15.14 -4.28 17.45
CA ASP A 75 -16.00 -5.19 17.27
C ASP A 75 -16.70 -5.19 16.12
N GLU A 76 -17.11 -4.51 15.76
CA GLU A 76 -17.88 -4.55 14.75
C GLU A 76 -17.36 -4.83 13.71
N ALA A 77 -16.69 -4.97 13.57
CA ALA A 77 -16.12 -5.22 12.57
C ALA A 77 -16.21 -5.57 11.60
N THR A 78 -16.10 -5.71 11.35
CA THR A 78 -16.13 -5.95 10.56
C THR A 78 -15.72 -6.10 9.69
N GLY A 79 -15.52 -6.09 9.53
CA GLY A 79 -15.22 -6.34 8.60
C GLY A 79 -14.26 -6.40 8.01
N GLY A 80 -13.70 -6.10 8.03
CA GLY A 80 -12.58 -6.24 7.51
C GLY A 80 -12.37 -7.02 6.48
N ARG A 81 -12.93 -7.11 5.64
CA ARG A 81 -12.65 -7.87 4.71
C ARG A 81 -12.18 -7.20 3.67
N PHE A 82 -11.29 -7.31 3.11
CA PHE A 82 -10.84 -6.75 1.96
C PHE A 82 -10.64 -7.73 0.93
#